data_c5f1f8cb1d87ec58b6238090710a1d48
#
_entry.id   c5f1f8cb1d87ec58b6238090710a1d48
#
_cell.length_a   1.000
_cell.length_b   1.000
_cell.length_c   1.000
_cell.angle_alpha   90.00
_cell.angle_beta   90.00
_cell.angle_gamma   90.00
#
_symmetry.space_group_name_H-M   'P 1'
#
loop_
_entity.id
_entity.type
_entity.pdbx_description
1 polymer ?
#
loop_
_entity_poly.entity_id
_entity_poly.type
_entity_poly.pdbx_seq_one_letter_code
_entity_poly.pdbx_strand_id
1 'polypeptide(L)'
;MHAAIQHFRDNREKYSFSLNALYRTLNISKQAVYKYKVVMDRKAEEMAYVVGIVSEVRREHPTMCLRDIYYKVKPEGIGRDRFESLCRECGLQSQRRVNFFRTTDSSGVIRFENLLEKILITRINQVWQSDITYIYVNGRFYYITFIIDSFSRVIVGYSVSQRLFTENTVIPALEMALRFRHGVSLDGLIFHSDGGGQYYSKQFLQFTQRHHFRNSMCTYSWENGKAERVNGIIKNNYLYHRHIDGYDSLKKEVDRAVSLYNNDKPHIKLQRLSPVQFEKRLSLQCQNRDSNELRVQPITPNNDI
;
A
#
# COMPACT_ATOMS: atom_id res chain seq x y z
N MET A 1 16.92 -14.01 39.09
CA MET A 1 17.29 -13.08 40.18
C MET A 1 16.17 -12.05 40.44
N HIS A 2 15.81 -11.16 39.54
CA HIS A 2 14.74 -10.15 39.75
C HIS A 2 13.36 -10.79 40.02
N ALA A 3 13.02 -11.89 39.33
CA ALA A 3 11.81 -12.66 39.60
C ALA A 3 11.73 -13.19 41.04
N ALA A 4 12.87 -13.62 41.60
CA ALA A 4 12.95 -14.08 43.00
C ALA A 4 12.70 -12.93 43.96
N ILE A 5 13.21 -11.73 43.68
CA ILE A 5 12.97 -10.54 44.51
C ILE A 5 11.51 -10.11 44.45
N GLN A 6 10.90 -10.18 43.27
CA GLN A 6 9.48 -9.87 43.11
C GLN A 6 8.60 -10.91 43.83
N HIS A 7 8.90 -12.20 43.64
CA HIS A 7 8.20 -13.28 44.33
C HIS A 7 8.29 -13.14 45.87
N PHE A 8 9.48 -12.76 46.38
CA PHE A 8 9.65 -12.49 47.81
C PHE A 8 8.80 -11.33 48.31
N ARG A 9 8.67 -10.25 47.52
CA ARG A 9 7.83 -9.08 47.86
C ARG A 9 6.35 -9.46 47.91
N ASP A 10 5.89 -10.22 46.91
CA ASP A 10 4.49 -10.62 46.76
C ASP A 10 4.06 -11.65 47.80
N ASN A 11 5.02 -12.37 48.40
CA ASN A 11 4.77 -13.42 49.41
C ASN A 11 5.55 -13.14 50.70
N ARG A 12 5.67 -11.89 51.12
CA ARG A 12 6.55 -11.45 52.19
C ARG A 12 6.26 -12.19 53.51
N GLU A 13 5.00 -12.46 53.80
CA GLU A 13 4.53 -13.13 55.01
C GLU A 13 5.00 -14.60 55.13
N LYS A 14 5.38 -15.25 54.02
CA LYS A 14 5.85 -16.63 54.00
C LYS A 14 7.34 -16.76 54.39
N TYR A 15 8.05 -15.65 54.55
CA TYR A 15 9.51 -15.66 54.78
C TYR A 15 9.88 -15.02 56.10
N SER A 16 10.74 -15.70 56.87
CA SER A 16 11.24 -15.22 58.17
C SER A 16 12.41 -14.25 58.05
N PHE A 17 13.03 -14.13 56.89
CA PHE A 17 14.19 -13.24 56.68
C PHE A 17 13.79 -11.92 55.98
N SER A 18 14.65 -10.92 56.13
CA SER A 18 14.39 -9.59 55.53
C SER A 18 14.76 -9.49 54.05
N LEU A 19 14.17 -8.52 53.34
CA LEU A 19 14.56 -8.21 51.95
C LEU A 19 16.03 -7.82 51.84
N ASN A 20 16.61 -7.19 52.86
CA ASN A 20 18.03 -6.82 52.90
C ASN A 20 18.91 -8.08 53.04
N ALA A 21 18.46 -9.10 53.75
CA ALA A 21 19.14 -10.39 53.78
C ALA A 21 19.13 -11.06 52.38
N LEU A 22 18.00 -11.04 51.72
CA LEU A 22 17.89 -11.53 50.35
C LEU A 22 18.86 -10.81 49.39
N TYR A 23 18.96 -9.48 49.48
CA TYR A 23 19.90 -8.71 48.64
C TYR A 23 21.34 -9.09 48.88
N ARG A 24 21.75 -9.30 50.17
CA ARG A 24 23.11 -9.79 50.51
C ARG A 24 23.37 -11.17 49.95
N THR A 25 22.44 -12.10 50.11
CA THR A 25 22.59 -13.47 49.61
C THR A 25 22.71 -13.51 48.09
N LEU A 26 21.99 -12.65 47.39
CA LEU A 26 22.03 -12.53 45.92
C LEU A 26 23.20 -11.68 45.42
N ASN A 27 24.02 -11.11 46.31
CA ASN A 27 25.12 -10.20 46.01
C ASN A 27 24.68 -9.02 45.10
N ILE A 28 23.56 -8.39 45.43
CA ILE A 28 22.98 -7.29 44.65
C ILE A 28 22.64 -6.11 45.53
N SER A 29 22.89 -4.89 45.05
CA SER A 29 22.52 -3.70 45.77
C SER A 29 21.06 -3.31 45.62
N LYS A 30 20.46 -2.70 46.63
CA LYS A 30 19.09 -2.14 46.57
C LYS A 30 18.96 -1.14 45.39
N GLN A 31 19.99 -0.36 45.13
CA GLN A 31 20.04 0.61 44.04
C GLN A 31 19.99 -0.07 42.65
N ALA A 32 20.73 -1.18 42.49
CA ALA A 32 20.70 -1.95 41.26
C ALA A 32 19.30 -2.52 40.96
N VAL A 33 18.64 -3.03 42.01
CA VAL A 33 17.24 -3.53 41.86
C VAL A 33 16.29 -2.39 41.52
N TYR A 34 16.42 -1.23 42.14
CA TYR A 34 15.61 -0.07 41.83
C TYR A 34 15.83 0.41 40.37
N LYS A 35 17.10 0.60 39.98
CA LYS A 35 17.43 0.97 38.57
C LYS A 35 16.87 -0.03 37.57
N TYR A 36 17.01 -1.34 37.85
CA TYR A 36 16.44 -2.37 36.98
C TYR A 36 14.91 -2.24 36.89
N LYS A 37 14.21 -2.03 38.02
CA LYS A 37 12.77 -1.85 38.02
C LYS A 37 12.34 -0.67 37.15
N VAL A 38 13.00 0.49 37.33
CA VAL A 38 12.71 1.69 36.51
C VAL A 38 12.89 1.43 35.00
N VAL A 39 13.97 0.70 34.65
CA VAL A 39 14.21 0.35 33.24
C VAL A 39 13.13 -0.61 32.72
N MET A 40 12.70 -1.58 33.53
CA MET A 40 11.66 -2.53 33.13
C MET A 40 10.27 -1.87 33.04
N ASP A 41 9.94 -0.99 33.99
CA ASP A 41 8.67 -0.25 33.96
C ASP A 41 8.61 0.64 32.70
N ARG A 42 9.67 1.38 32.41
CA ARG A 42 9.78 2.17 31.17
C ARG A 42 9.66 1.30 29.92
N LYS A 43 10.31 0.13 29.90
CA LYS A 43 10.22 -0.80 28.77
C LYS A 43 8.78 -1.31 28.59
N ALA A 44 8.08 -1.61 29.68
CA ALA A 44 6.68 -2.05 29.65
C ALA A 44 5.76 -0.94 29.09
N GLU A 45 5.98 0.32 29.48
CA GLU A 45 5.26 1.48 28.93
C GLU A 45 5.51 1.63 27.42
N GLU A 46 6.79 1.58 27.00
CA GLU A 46 7.15 1.62 25.58
C GLU A 46 6.51 0.47 24.78
N MET A 47 6.46 -0.75 25.35
CA MET A 47 5.80 -1.91 24.72
C MET A 47 4.30 -1.70 24.59
N ALA A 48 3.62 -1.23 25.63
CA ALA A 48 2.19 -0.92 25.58
C ALA A 48 1.88 0.15 24.52
N TYR A 49 2.72 1.19 24.43
CA TYR A 49 2.59 2.25 23.45
C TYR A 49 2.73 1.73 22.00
N VAL A 50 3.75 0.91 21.70
CA VAL A 50 3.93 0.37 20.34
C VAL A 50 2.84 -0.63 19.98
N VAL A 51 2.32 -1.42 20.94
CA VAL A 51 1.17 -2.31 20.72
C VAL A 51 -0.07 -1.49 20.32
N GLY A 52 -0.34 -0.39 21.01
CA GLY A 52 -1.45 0.51 20.70
C GLY A 52 -1.35 1.06 19.28
N ILE A 53 -0.19 1.61 18.90
CA ILE A 53 0.06 2.14 17.55
C ILE A 53 -0.16 1.08 16.47
N VAL A 54 0.46 -0.09 16.63
CA VAL A 54 0.39 -1.15 15.62
C VAL A 54 -1.05 -1.67 15.49
N SER A 55 -1.77 -1.83 16.59
CA SER A 55 -3.16 -2.27 16.59
C SER A 55 -4.07 -1.28 15.88
N GLU A 56 -3.89 0.02 16.14
CA GLU A 56 -4.66 1.09 15.50
C GLU A 56 -4.46 1.09 13.98
N VAL A 57 -3.19 1.10 13.52
CA VAL A 57 -2.88 1.10 12.08
C VAL A 57 -3.39 -0.18 11.40
N ARG A 58 -3.31 -1.34 12.06
CA ARG A 58 -3.73 -2.61 11.47
C ARG A 58 -5.24 -2.82 11.40
N ARG A 59 -6.03 -2.02 12.06
CA ARG A 59 -7.48 -1.99 11.80
C ARG A 59 -7.80 -1.66 10.34
N GLU A 60 -7.04 -0.74 9.76
CA GLU A 60 -7.19 -0.32 8.36
C GLU A 60 -6.25 -1.06 7.41
N HIS A 61 -5.03 -1.34 7.84
CA HIS A 61 -3.97 -1.98 7.06
C HIS A 61 -3.49 -3.29 7.71
N PRO A 62 -4.26 -4.38 7.67
CA PRO A 62 -4.00 -5.60 8.46
C PRO A 62 -2.59 -6.19 8.33
N THR A 63 -1.96 -6.05 7.16
CA THR A 63 -0.65 -6.64 6.86
C THR A 63 0.47 -5.62 6.68
N MET A 64 0.24 -4.34 7.07
CA MET A 64 1.28 -3.32 6.95
C MET A 64 2.51 -3.71 7.76
N CYS A 65 3.69 -3.66 7.14
CA CYS A 65 4.94 -4.00 7.82
C CYS A 65 5.32 -2.96 8.87
N LEU A 66 6.04 -3.37 9.92
CA LEU A 66 6.41 -2.50 11.05
C LEU A 66 7.15 -1.24 10.61
N ARG A 67 8.03 -1.35 9.61
CA ARG A 67 8.77 -0.22 9.06
C ARG A 67 7.87 0.82 8.41
N ASP A 68 6.86 0.39 7.66
CA ASP A 68 5.91 1.30 7.04
C ASP A 68 4.98 1.93 8.08
N ILE A 69 4.61 1.19 9.14
CA ILE A 69 3.89 1.74 10.29
C ILE A 69 4.72 2.84 10.97
N TYR A 70 6.00 2.59 11.26
CA TYR A 70 6.88 3.59 11.86
C TYR A 70 6.94 4.88 11.05
N TYR A 71 7.16 4.79 9.75
CA TYR A 71 7.24 5.99 8.89
C TYR A 71 5.90 6.69 8.68
N LYS A 72 4.79 5.95 8.80
CA LYS A 72 3.44 6.51 8.72
C LYS A 72 3.10 7.32 9.98
N VAL A 73 3.36 6.75 11.16
CA VAL A 73 2.96 7.34 12.45
C VAL A 73 4.02 8.29 13.00
N LYS A 74 5.31 7.99 12.80
CA LYS A 74 6.47 8.71 13.38
C LYS A 74 6.33 8.86 14.89
N PRO A 75 6.32 7.76 15.67
CA PRO A 75 6.10 7.80 17.10
C PRO A 75 7.13 8.67 17.80
N GLU A 76 6.68 9.51 18.73
CA GLU A 76 7.55 10.39 19.50
C GLU A 76 8.39 9.59 20.50
N GLY A 77 9.64 10.01 20.70
CA GLY A 77 10.54 9.45 21.70
C GLY A 77 11.10 8.05 21.42
N ILE A 78 10.68 7.39 20.32
CA ILE A 78 11.14 6.05 19.96
C ILE A 78 11.72 6.04 18.55
N GLY A 79 13.01 5.73 18.42
CA GLY A 79 13.66 5.56 17.11
C GLY A 79 13.21 4.30 16.40
N ARG A 80 13.37 4.26 15.07
CA ARG A 80 12.92 3.15 14.22
C ARG A 80 13.37 1.78 14.70
N ASP A 81 14.64 1.61 14.99
CA ASP A 81 15.21 0.30 15.33
C ASP A 81 14.68 -0.19 16.69
N ARG A 82 14.51 0.75 17.64
CA ARG A 82 13.89 0.48 18.94
C ARG A 82 12.42 0.08 18.77
N PHE A 83 11.65 0.81 17.94
CA PHE A 83 10.26 0.50 17.61
C PHE A 83 10.14 -0.91 17.02
N GLU A 84 10.93 -1.22 15.97
CA GLU A 84 10.91 -2.54 15.34
C GLU A 84 11.30 -3.66 16.32
N SER A 85 12.25 -3.41 17.24
CA SER A 85 12.67 -4.38 18.27
C SER A 85 11.55 -4.67 19.26
N LEU A 86 10.93 -3.62 19.83
CA LEU A 86 9.82 -3.76 20.77
C LEU A 86 8.63 -4.49 20.13
N CYS A 87 8.30 -4.14 18.88
CA CYS A 87 7.25 -4.82 18.15
C CYS A 87 7.52 -6.31 17.92
N ARG A 88 8.80 -6.70 17.65
CA ARG A 88 9.18 -8.12 17.53
C ARG A 88 9.06 -8.86 18.86
N GLU A 89 9.48 -8.23 19.95
CA GLU A 89 9.34 -8.79 21.29
C GLU A 89 7.86 -9.02 21.67
N CYS A 90 6.97 -8.13 21.19
CA CYS A 90 5.51 -8.26 21.36
C CYS A 90 4.85 -9.20 20.33
N GLY A 91 5.61 -9.86 19.45
CA GLY A 91 5.05 -10.75 18.43
C GLY A 91 4.22 -10.07 17.33
N LEU A 92 4.43 -8.75 17.12
CA LEU A 92 3.64 -7.94 16.19
C LEU A 92 4.11 -8.02 14.73
N GLN A 93 4.80 -9.07 14.32
CA GLN A 93 5.20 -9.26 12.93
C GLN A 93 3.98 -9.60 12.06
N SER A 94 3.94 -9.08 10.82
CA SER A 94 2.89 -9.44 9.88
C SER A 94 3.16 -10.82 9.28
N GLN A 95 2.20 -11.71 9.34
CA GLN A 95 2.26 -13.00 8.65
C GLN A 95 1.84 -12.81 7.19
N ARG A 96 2.66 -13.27 6.25
CA ARG A 96 2.29 -13.33 4.84
C ARG A 96 1.46 -14.57 4.60
N ARG A 97 0.24 -14.41 4.05
CA ARG A 97 -0.46 -15.54 3.44
C ARG A 97 0.18 -15.83 2.10
N VAL A 98 0.61 -17.06 1.89
CA VAL A 98 1.11 -17.53 0.60
C VAL A 98 -0.06 -18.21 -0.11
N ASN A 99 -0.59 -17.57 -1.16
CA ASN A 99 -1.59 -18.19 -2.03
C ASN A 99 -0.90 -18.76 -3.27
N PHE A 100 -1.00 -20.08 -3.47
CA PHE A 100 -0.39 -20.81 -4.58
C PHE A 100 -1.34 -21.08 -5.76
N PHE A 101 -2.47 -20.41 -5.86
CA PHE A 101 -3.37 -20.64 -6.99
C PHE A 101 -2.95 -19.82 -8.21
N ARG A 102 -2.32 -20.51 -9.17
CA ARG A 102 -2.06 -20.01 -10.52
C ARG A 102 -3.30 -20.33 -11.35
N THR A 103 -3.99 -19.34 -11.89
CA THR A 103 -5.34 -19.47 -12.40
C THR A 103 -5.52 -19.06 -13.87
N THR A 104 -4.48 -18.58 -14.53
CA THR A 104 -4.58 -18.17 -15.94
C THR A 104 -3.49 -18.85 -16.75
N ASP A 105 -3.93 -19.59 -17.77
CA ASP A 105 -3.12 -19.97 -18.90
C ASP A 105 -3.25 -18.82 -19.91
N SER A 106 -2.22 -17.97 -19.98
CA SER A 106 -2.15 -16.81 -20.87
C SER A 106 -1.49 -17.16 -22.21
N SER A 107 -1.61 -18.38 -22.71
CA SER A 107 -1.21 -18.75 -24.07
C SER A 107 -2.15 -18.12 -25.13
N GLY A 108 -2.47 -16.84 -24.92
CA GLY A 108 -3.36 -16.09 -25.78
C GLY A 108 -2.69 -15.57 -27.04
N VAL A 109 -3.49 -15.37 -28.09
CA VAL A 109 -3.07 -14.76 -29.36
C VAL A 109 -2.68 -13.30 -29.07
N ILE A 110 -1.43 -12.90 -29.32
CA ILE A 110 -0.96 -11.51 -29.25
C ILE A 110 -1.73 -10.69 -30.29
N ARG A 111 -2.47 -9.67 -29.82
CA ARG A 111 -3.29 -8.77 -30.65
C ARG A 111 -2.69 -7.39 -30.84
N PHE A 112 -1.86 -6.95 -29.89
CA PHE A 112 -1.20 -5.66 -29.90
C PHE A 112 0.28 -5.84 -29.61
N GLU A 113 1.12 -4.95 -30.19
CA GLU A 113 2.54 -4.88 -29.87
C GLU A 113 2.76 -4.48 -28.40
N ASN A 114 3.78 -5.03 -27.76
CA ASN A 114 4.20 -4.57 -26.45
C ASN A 114 4.94 -3.23 -26.54
N LEU A 115 4.22 -2.14 -26.36
CA LEU A 115 4.78 -0.80 -26.44
C LEU A 115 5.66 -0.43 -25.23
N LEU A 116 5.61 -1.21 -24.15
CA LEU A 116 6.37 -0.89 -22.91
C LEU A 116 7.85 -1.24 -23.04
N GLU A 117 8.23 -2.15 -23.92
CA GLU A 117 9.62 -2.50 -24.15
C GLU A 117 10.48 -1.33 -24.68
N LYS A 118 9.83 -0.40 -25.38
CA LYS A 118 10.50 0.68 -26.10
C LYS A 118 10.40 2.05 -25.41
N ILE A 119 9.78 2.13 -24.23
CA ILE A 119 9.54 3.41 -23.57
C ILE A 119 10.01 3.44 -22.13
N LEU A 120 10.48 4.62 -21.71
CA LEU A 120 10.66 4.94 -20.30
C LEU A 120 9.43 5.68 -19.80
N ILE A 121 8.86 5.18 -18.70
CA ILE A 121 7.70 5.81 -18.07
C ILE A 121 8.19 6.95 -17.17
N THR A 122 7.90 8.18 -17.56
CA THR A 122 8.45 9.40 -16.94
C THR A 122 7.40 10.34 -16.37
N ARG A 123 6.12 10.17 -16.72
CA ARG A 123 5.04 11.08 -16.31
C ARG A 123 3.74 10.35 -15.99
N ILE A 124 2.88 11.02 -15.24
CA ILE A 124 1.51 10.62 -14.97
C ILE A 124 0.73 10.54 -16.30
N ASN A 125 -0.20 9.60 -16.40
CA ASN A 125 -1.05 9.37 -17.58
C ASN A 125 -0.29 9.05 -18.88
N GLN A 126 0.94 8.56 -18.78
CA GLN A 126 1.67 8.05 -19.94
C GLN A 126 1.29 6.61 -20.25
N VAL A 127 1.19 5.79 -19.22
CA VAL A 127 0.83 4.37 -19.32
C VAL A 127 -0.14 4.01 -18.20
N TRP A 128 -1.27 3.46 -18.56
CA TRP A 128 -2.13 2.75 -17.64
C TRP A 128 -2.00 1.25 -17.85
N GLN A 129 -1.89 0.51 -16.76
CA GLN A 129 -1.90 -0.96 -16.78
C GLN A 129 -3.18 -1.48 -16.15
N SER A 130 -3.76 -2.52 -16.75
CA SER A 130 -4.98 -3.15 -16.27
C SER A 130 -4.84 -4.65 -16.20
N ASP A 131 -5.53 -5.23 -15.24
CA ASP A 131 -5.67 -6.67 -15.10
C ASP A 131 -6.99 -7.01 -14.39
N ILE A 132 -7.58 -8.14 -14.73
CA ILE A 132 -8.81 -8.66 -14.13
C ILE A 132 -8.44 -9.79 -13.18
N THR A 133 -8.81 -9.62 -11.92
CA THR A 133 -8.67 -10.68 -10.93
C THR A 133 -10.04 -11.15 -10.45
N TYR A 134 -10.08 -12.26 -9.74
CA TYR A 134 -11.32 -12.77 -9.18
C TYR A 134 -11.17 -13.12 -7.70
N ILE A 135 -12.30 -13.14 -7.02
CA ILE A 135 -12.46 -13.62 -5.66
C ILE A 135 -13.63 -14.60 -5.60
N TYR A 136 -13.46 -15.67 -4.82
CA TYR A 136 -14.50 -16.67 -4.61
C TYR A 136 -15.18 -16.40 -3.28
N VAL A 137 -16.49 -16.18 -3.30
CA VAL A 137 -17.30 -15.86 -2.12
C VAL A 137 -18.60 -16.65 -2.20
N ASN A 138 -18.91 -17.43 -1.16
CA ASN A 138 -20.15 -18.16 -1.01
C ASN A 138 -20.60 -18.93 -2.26
N GLY A 139 -19.67 -19.71 -2.85
CA GLY A 139 -19.99 -20.59 -4.00
C GLY A 139 -19.98 -19.89 -5.36
N ARG A 140 -19.61 -18.58 -5.45
CA ARG A 140 -19.59 -17.81 -6.69
C ARG A 140 -18.28 -17.07 -6.89
N PHE A 141 -17.91 -16.88 -8.16
CA PHE A 141 -16.80 -16.01 -8.55
C PHE A 141 -17.33 -14.60 -8.82
N TYR A 142 -16.59 -13.61 -8.30
CA TYR A 142 -16.72 -12.21 -8.61
C TYR A 142 -15.44 -11.73 -9.25
N TYR A 143 -15.56 -10.81 -10.19
CA TYR A 143 -14.44 -10.29 -10.96
C TYR A 143 -14.17 -8.85 -10.58
N ILE A 144 -12.90 -8.51 -10.41
CA ILE A 144 -12.47 -7.16 -10.06
C ILE A 144 -11.44 -6.74 -11.10
N THR A 145 -11.71 -5.61 -11.76
CA THR A 145 -10.77 -4.98 -12.69
C THR A 145 -10.13 -3.79 -11.99
N PHE A 146 -8.82 -3.67 -12.07
CA PHE A 146 -8.12 -2.47 -11.65
C PHE A 146 -7.38 -1.85 -12.82
N ILE A 147 -7.39 -0.51 -12.90
CA ILE A 147 -6.59 0.30 -13.82
C ILE A 147 -5.65 1.15 -12.99
N ILE A 148 -4.35 0.97 -13.17
CA ILE A 148 -3.32 1.67 -12.41
C ILE A 148 -2.49 2.56 -13.33
N ASP A 149 -2.24 3.80 -12.91
CA ASP A 149 -1.22 4.64 -13.51
C ASP A 149 0.18 4.07 -13.19
N SER A 150 0.94 3.75 -14.23
CA SER A 150 2.21 3.05 -14.09
C SER A 150 3.33 3.90 -13.47
N PHE A 151 3.20 5.23 -13.53
CA PHE A 151 4.16 6.15 -12.95
C PHE A 151 3.85 6.44 -11.48
N SER A 152 2.65 6.94 -11.20
CA SER A 152 2.22 7.34 -9.85
C SER A 152 1.73 6.20 -8.98
N ARG A 153 1.39 5.04 -9.59
CA ARG A 153 0.77 3.88 -8.93
C ARG A 153 -0.63 4.13 -8.37
N VAL A 154 -1.27 5.23 -8.74
CA VAL A 154 -2.67 5.49 -8.41
C VAL A 154 -3.55 4.48 -9.14
N ILE A 155 -4.47 3.84 -8.43
CA ILE A 155 -5.59 3.13 -9.04
C ILE A 155 -6.55 4.21 -9.53
N VAL A 156 -6.55 4.44 -10.85
CA VAL A 156 -7.35 5.50 -11.48
C VAL A 156 -8.79 5.06 -11.75
N GLY A 157 -9.00 3.75 -11.90
CA GLY A 157 -10.32 3.17 -12.10
C GLY A 157 -10.38 1.72 -11.68
N TYR A 158 -11.57 1.27 -11.32
CA TYR A 158 -11.83 -0.13 -10.98
C TYR A 158 -13.31 -0.46 -11.16
N SER A 159 -13.60 -1.74 -11.23
CA SER A 159 -14.96 -2.26 -11.26
C SER A 159 -15.05 -3.58 -10.49
N VAL A 160 -16.23 -3.87 -9.96
CA VAL A 160 -16.57 -5.17 -9.37
C VAL A 160 -17.76 -5.72 -10.16
N SER A 161 -17.68 -6.98 -10.59
CA SER A 161 -18.70 -7.61 -11.43
C SER A 161 -18.98 -9.05 -11.04
N GLN A 162 -20.21 -9.49 -11.32
CA GLN A 162 -20.63 -10.88 -11.24
C GLN A 162 -20.41 -11.64 -12.56
N ARG A 163 -20.07 -10.93 -13.64
CA ARG A 163 -19.89 -11.47 -15.00
C ARG A 163 -18.57 -11.00 -15.58
N LEU A 164 -17.94 -11.86 -16.36
CA LEU A 164 -16.62 -11.59 -16.96
C LEU A 164 -16.72 -10.96 -18.37
N PHE A 165 -17.82 -10.29 -18.70
CA PHE A 165 -17.94 -9.57 -19.96
C PHE A 165 -17.28 -8.19 -19.89
N THR A 166 -16.80 -7.71 -21.05
CA THR A 166 -16.10 -6.41 -21.16
C THR A 166 -16.95 -5.24 -20.64
N GLU A 167 -18.24 -5.22 -20.99
CA GLU A 167 -19.21 -4.22 -20.57
C GLU A 167 -19.47 -4.22 -19.07
N ASN A 168 -19.17 -5.30 -18.37
CA ASN A 168 -19.34 -5.42 -16.92
C ASN A 168 -18.04 -5.23 -16.14
N THR A 169 -16.87 -5.32 -16.79
CA THR A 169 -15.54 -5.34 -16.17
C THR A 169 -14.71 -4.14 -16.62
N VAL A 170 -14.15 -4.19 -17.83
CA VAL A 170 -13.16 -3.18 -18.28
C VAL A 170 -13.79 -1.84 -18.56
N ILE A 171 -14.98 -1.80 -19.21
CA ILE A 171 -15.61 -0.52 -19.56
C ILE A 171 -15.98 0.31 -18.33
N PRO A 172 -16.67 -0.21 -17.29
CA PRO A 172 -16.95 0.57 -16.09
C PRO A 172 -15.71 1.09 -15.37
N ALA A 173 -14.62 0.29 -15.38
CA ALA A 173 -13.34 0.71 -14.81
C ALA A 173 -12.70 1.86 -15.62
N LEU A 174 -12.76 1.80 -16.95
CA LEU A 174 -12.30 2.87 -17.84
C LEU A 174 -13.12 4.16 -17.67
N GLU A 175 -14.43 4.05 -17.62
CA GLU A 175 -15.31 5.20 -17.37
C GLU A 175 -15.03 5.86 -16.03
N MET A 176 -14.77 5.06 -14.99
CA MET A 176 -14.33 5.58 -13.70
C MET A 176 -12.99 6.31 -13.81
N ALA A 177 -12.01 5.73 -14.53
CA ALA A 177 -10.71 6.34 -14.73
C ALA A 177 -10.78 7.68 -15.48
N LEU A 178 -11.64 7.77 -16.49
CA LEU A 178 -11.90 9.04 -17.20
C LEU A 178 -12.51 10.09 -16.27
N ARG A 179 -13.50 9.71 -15.44
CA ARG A 179 -14.07 10.63 -14.43
C ARG A 179 -13.03 11.08 -13.41
N PHE A 180 -12.18 10.17 -12.97
CA PHE A 180 -11.09 10.48 -12.03
C PHE A 180 -10.06 11.45 -12.62
N ARG A 181 -9.79 11.37 -13.92
CA ARG A 181 -8.88 12.24 -14.68
C ARG A 181 -9.60 13.36 -15.44
N HIS A 182 -10.80 13.73 -15.03
CA HIS A 182 -11.56 14.79 -15.68
C HIS A 182 -10.73 16.08 -15.85
N GLY A 183 -10.79 16.68 -17.04
CA GLY A 183 -10.06 17.91 -17.37
C GLY A 183 -8.59 17.72 -17.78
N VAL A 184 -8.10 16.48 -17.83
CA VAL A 184 -6.73 16.16 -18.28
C VAL A 184 -6.77 15.50 -19.65
N SER A 185 -5.94 15.97 -20.61
CA SER A 185 -5.79 15.26 -21.88
C SER A 185 -5.12 13.90 -21.68
N LEU A 186 -5.74 12.88 -22.24
CA LEU A 186 -5.25 11.50 -22.24
C LEU A 186 -4.88 11.03 -23.66
N ASP A 187 -4.74 11.95 -24.61
CA ASP A 187 -4.36 11.61 -25.97
C ASP A 187 -3.02 10.89 -26.01
N GLY A 188 -2.99 9.77 -26.74
CA GLY A 188 -1.81 8.95 -26.86
C GLY A 188 -1.46 8.14 -25.60
N LEU A 189 -2.33 8.11 -24.59
CA LEU A 189 -2.18 7.22 -23.43
C LEU A 189 -1.98 5.78 -23.90
N ILE A 190 -0.96 5.10 -23.40
CA ILE A 190 -0.79 3.68 -23.65
C ILE A 190 -1.60 2.92 -22.60
N PHE A 191 -2.58 2.15 -23.08
CA PHE A 191 -3.34 1.22 -22.26
C PHE A 191 -2.76 -0.18 -22.43
N HIS A 192 -2.11 -0.70 -21.40
CA HIS A 192 -1.41 -1.97 -21.41
C HIS A 192 -2.16 -3.01 -20.57
N SER A 193 -2.35 -4.21 -21.12
CA SER A 193 -3.05 -5.30 -20.47
C SER A 193 -2.43 -6.65 -20.79
N ASP A 194 -2.95 -7.69 -20.16
CA ASP A 194 -2.71 -9.08 -20.55
C ASP A 194 -3.47 -9.47 -21.84
N GLY A 195 -3.34 -10.73 -22.26
CA GLY A 195 -4.02 -11.29 -23.43
C GLY A 195 -5.50 -11.65 -23.23
N GLY A 196 -6.14 -11.16 -22.17
CA GLY A 196 -7.54 -11.47 -21.88
C GLY A 196 -8.51 -10.98 -22.95
N GLY A 197 -9.53 -11.79 -23.29
CA GLY A 197 -10.52 -11.51 -24.34
C GLY A 197 -11.24 -10.18 -24.20
N GLN A 198 -11.36 -9.68 -22.97
CA GLN A 198 -12.00 -8.43 -22.63
C GLN A 198 -11.27 -7.22 -23.24
N TYR A 199 -9.94 -7.29 -23.38
CA TYR A 199 -9.07 -6.21 -23.87
C TYR A 199 -8.93 -6.15 -25.41
N TYR A 200 -9.58 -7.04 -26.13
CA TYR A 200 -9.69 -6.96 -27.59
C TYR A 200 -11.13 -7.12 -28.11
N SER A 201 -12.11 -7.03 -27.22
CA SER A 201 -13.52 -7.01 -27.59
C SER A 201 -13.86 -5.78 -28.42
N LYS A 202 -14.92 -5.87 -29.24
CA LYS A 202 -15.38 -4.75 -30.06
C LYS A 202 -15.68 -3.50 -29.20
N GLN A 203 -16.30 -3.67 -28.05
CA GLN A 203 -16.63 -2.57 -27.13
C GLN A 203 -15.37 -1.88 -26.60
N PHE A 204 -14.35 -2.65 -26.19
CA PHE A 204 -13.09 -2.10 -25.72
C PHE A 204 -12.36 -1.33 -26.84
N LEU A 205 -12.26 -1.89 -28.04
CA LEU A 205 -11.60 -1.23 -29.18
C LEU A 205 -12.28 0.08 -29.55
N GLN A 206 -13.62 0.11 -29.60
CA GLN A 206 -14.38 1.32 -29.86
C GLN A 206 -14.16 2.38 -28.77
N PHE A 207 -14.07 1.95 -27.51
CA PHE A 207 -13.82 2.83 -26.39
C PHE A 207 -12.42 3.47 -26.48
N THR A 208 -11.38 2.66 -26.64
CA THR A 208 -10.00 3.14 -26.70
C THR A 208 -9.74 4.01 -27.95
N GLN A 209 -10.35 3.68 -29.09
CA GLN A 209 -10.29 4.50 -30.30
C GLN A 209 -10.93 5.87 -30.10
N ARG A 210 -12.14 5.93 -29.49
CA ARG A 210 -12.84 7.19 -29.19
C ARG A 210 -12.03 8.12 -28.31
N HIS A 211 -11.22 7.57 -27.40
CA HIS A 211 -10.42 8.33 -26.47
C HIS A 211 -8.94 8.45 -26.88
N HIS A 212 -8.61 8.08 -28.13
CA HIS A 212 -7.27 8.14 -28.72
C HIS A 212 -6.20 7.41 -27.90
N PHE A 213 -6.57 6.30 -27.23
CA PHE A 213 -5.64 5.44 -26.51
C PHE A 213 -4.87 4.53 -27.47
N ARG A 214 -3.64 4.25 -27.13
CA ARG A 214 -2.79 3.29 -27.82
C ARG A 214 -2.83 1.97 -27.05
N ASN A 215 -3.44 0.94 -27.64
CA ASN A 215 -3.50 -0.38 -27.01
C ASN A 215 -2.15 -1.08 -27.07
N SER A 216 -1.75 -1.70 -25.97
CA SER A 216 -0.53 -2.47 -25.80
C SER A 216 -0.85 -3.75 -25.02
N MET A 217 -0.17 -4.83 -25.37
CA MET A 217 -0.41 -6.13 -24.73
C MET A 217 0.93 -6.74 -24.33
N CYS A 218 0.99 -7.36 -23.16
CA CYS A 218 2.17 -8.11 -22.75
C CYS A 218 2.31 -9.39 -23.55
N THR A 219 3.53 -9.75 -23.89
CA THR A 219 3.87 -11.05 -24.48
C THR A 219 3.92 -12.12 -23.39
N TYR A 220 4.44 -11.75 -22.24
CA TYR A 220 4.59 -12.59 -21.06
C TYR A 220 3.91 -11.99 -19.84
N SER A 221 3.33 -12.82 -18.98
CA SER A 221 2.58 -12.35 -17.80
C SER A 221 3.36 -11.40 -16.87
N TRP A 222 4.67 -11.59 -16.72
CA TRP A 222 5.50 -10.71 -15.87
C TRP A 222 5.63 -9.28 -16.37
N GLU A 223 5.31 -8.99 -17.63
CA GLU A 223 5.35 -7.64 -18.20
C GLU A 223 4.18 -6.76 -17.71
N ASN A 224 3.09 -7.37 -17.23
CA ASN A 224 1.98 -6.69 -16.55
C ASN A 224 2.14 -6.64 -15.01
N GLY A 225 3.35 -6.81 -14.51
CA GLY A 225 3.64 -7.01 -13.09
C GLY A 225 3.17 -5.89 -12.14
N LYS A 226 2.90 -4.67 -12.63
CA LYS A 226 2.34 -3.59 -11.77
C LYS A 226 0.85 -3.83 -11.49
N ALA A 227 0.06 -4.20 -12.49
CA ALA A 227 -1.35 -4.52 -12.32
C ALA A 227 -1.53 -5.80 -11.48
N GLU A 228 -0.76 -6.86 -11.77
CA GLU A 228 -0.76 -8.08 -10.96
C GLU A 228 -0.41 -7.80 -9.50
N ARG A 229 0.57 -6.92 -9.25
CA ARG A 229 0.96 -6.54 -7.89
C ARG A 229 -0.16 -5.79 -7.15
N VAL A 230 -0.90 -4.93 -7.84
CA VAL A 230 -2.06 -4.24 -7.24
C VAL A 230 -3.13 -5.26 -6.88
N ASN A 231 -3.47 -6.18 -7.77
CA ASN A 231 -4.39 -7.29 -7.50
C ASN A 231 -3.98 -8.05 -6.24
N GLY A 232 -2.70 -8.42 -6.15
CA GLY A 232 -2.14 -9.09 -4.98
C GLY A 232 -2.25 -8.26 -3.70
N ILE A 233 -1.94 -6.97 -3.76
CA ILE A 233 -2.04 -6.06 -2.60
C ILE A 233 -3.49 -5.94 -2.14
N ILE A 234 -4.43 -5.65 -3.03
CA ILE A 234 -5.84 -5.45 -2.66
C ILE A 234 -6.40 -6.74 -2.07
N LYS A 235 -6.21 -7.88 -2.71
CA LYS A 235 -6.72 -9.18 -2.19
C LYS A 235 -6.07 -9.57 -0.86
N ASN A 236 -4.74 -9.64 -0.83
CA ASN A 236 -4.01 -10.23 0.29
C ASN A 236 -3.89 -9.29 1.50
N ASN A 237 -3.82 -7.97 1.27
CA ASN A 237 -3.64 -7.03 2.37
C ASN A 237 -4.95 -6.47 2.91
N TYR A 238 -6.04 -6.55 2.14
CA TYR A 238 -7.33 -5.97 2.53
C TYR A 238 -8.46 -7.00 2.48
N LEU A 239 -8.86 -7.49 1.30
CA LEU A 239 -10.10 -8.25 1.14
C LEU A 239 -10.13 -9.54 1.97
N TYR A 240 -9.05 -10.32 2.00
CA TYR A 240 -8.98 -11.58 2.76
C TYR A 240 -8.98 -11.42 4.28
N HIS A 241 -8.93 -10.18 4.78
CA HIS A 241 -9.01 -9.84 6.21
C HIS A 241 -10.39 -9.27 6.59
N ARG A 242 -11.34 -9.28 5.66
CA ARG A 242 -12.69 -8.77 5.84
C ARG A 242 -13.72 -9.87 5.69
N HIS A 243 -14.85 -9.70 6.36
CA HIS A 243 -16.01 -10.55 6.14
C HIS A 243 -16.72 -10.05 4.87
N ILE A 244 -16.74 -10.91 3.84
CA ILE A 244 -17.39 -10.64 2.56
C ILE A 244 -18.36 -11.78 2.32
N ASP A 245 -19.63 -11.46 2.24
CA ASP A 245 -20.75 -12.41 2.11
C ASP A 245 -21.48 -12.34 0.76
N GLY A 246 -21.14 -11.38 -0.09
CA GLY A 246 -21.76 -11.24 -1.41
C GLY A 246 -21.23 -10.06 -2.22
N TYR A 247 -22.00 -9.70 -3.23
CA TYR A 247 -21.61 -8.65 -4.20
C TYR A 247 -21.48 -7.27 -3.55
N ASP A 248 -22.48 -6.87 -2.75
CA ASP A 248 -22.53 -5.52 -2.19
C ASP A 248 -21.46 -5.31 -1.11
N SER A 249 -21.24 -6.31 -0.24
CA SER A 249 -20.16 -6.28 0.73
C SER A 249 -18.79 -6.30 0.05
N LEU A 250 -18.62 -7.10 -1.02
CA LEU A 250 -17.38 -7.10 -1.81
C LEU A 250 -17.11 -5.72 -2.42
N LYS A 251 -18.12 -5.11 -3.05
CA LYS A 251 -17.99 -3.77 -3.64
C LYS A 251 -17.57 -2.74 -2.61
N LYS A 252 -18.24 -2.72 -1.45
CA LYS A 252 -17.91 -1.82 -0.34
C LYS A 252 -16.47 -2.01 0.16
N GLU A 253 -16.02 -3.25 0.30
CA GLU A 253 -14.65 -3.52 0.77
C GLU A 253 -13.60 -3.23 -0.31
N VAL A 254 -13.91 -3.36 -1.61
CA VAL A 254 -13.04 -2.92 -2.71
C VAL A 254 -12.93 -1.39 -2.72
N ASP A 255 -14.04 -0.67 -2.60
CA ASP A 255 -14.06 0.80 -2.53
C ASP A 255 -13.17 1.30 -1.38
N ARG A 256 -13.31 0.69 -0.20
CA ARG A 256 -12.48 0.98 0.97
C ARG A 256 -11.00 0.65 0.72
N ALA A 257 -10.71 -0.52 0.19
CA ALA A 257 -9.34 -0.97 -0.06
C ALA A 257 -8.62 -0.07 -1.06
N VAL A 258 -9.30 0.36 -2.14
CA VAL A 258 -8.75 1.31 -3.12
C VAL A 258 -8.52 2.68 -2.49
N SER A 259 -9.46 3.17 -1.68
CA SER A 259 -9.29 4.43 -0.95
C SER A 259 -8.06 4.40 -0.05
N LEU A 260 -7.90 3.36 0.77
CA LEU A 260 -6.74 3.17 1.65
C LEU A 260 -5.43 3.02 0.85
N TYR A 261 -5.46 2.28 -0.25
CA TYR A 261 -4.30 2.12 -1.12
C TYR A 261 -3.86 3.45 -1.73
N ASN A 262 -4.78 4.21 -2.29
CA ASN A 262 -4.49 5.45 -2.99
C ASN A 262 -4.11 6.60 -2.04
N ASN A 263 -4.78 6.72 -0.89
CA ASN A 263 -4.68 7.92 -0.05
C ASN A 263 -3.80 7.73 1.19
N ASP A 264 -3.67 6.51 1.70
CA ASP A 264 -3.10 6.29 3.03
C ASP A 264 -1.92 5.32 3.08
N LYS A 265 -1.86 4.33 2.19
CA LYS A 265 -0.78 3.34 2.20
C LYS A 265 0.54 3.93 1.71
N PRO A 266 1.64 3.93 2.52
CA PRO A 266 2.95 4.38 2.06
C PRO A 266 3.56 3.39 1.06
N HIS A 267 4.21 3.92 0.02
CA HIS A 267 4.91 3.14 -1.00
C HIS A 267 6.41 3.48 -1.04
N ILE A 268 7.28 2.50 -0.85
CA ILE A 268 8.73 2.70 -0.84
C ILE A 268 9.22 3.38 -2.13
N LYS A 269 8.71 2.94 -3.29
CA LYS A 269 9.08 3.50 -4.61
C LYS A 269 8.57 4.93 -4.83
N LEU A 270 7.67 5.42 -3.99
CA LEU A 270 7.14 6.78 -3.99
C LEU A 270 7.64 7.59 -2.79
N GLN A 271 8.84 7.32 -2.32
CA GLN A 271 9.44 7.99 -1.16
C GLN A 271 8.56 7.89 0.11
N ARG A 272 7.87 6.77 0.29
CA ARG A 272 6.91 6.49 1.37
C ARG A 272 5.67 7.39 1.40
N LEU A 273 5.40 8.10 0.33
CA LEU A 273 4.13 8.77 0.13
C LEU A 273 3.08 7.76 -0.35
N SER A 274 1.80 8.05 -0.11
CA SER A 274 0.73 7.36 -0.81
C SER A 274 0.69 7.80 -2.29
N PRO A 275 0.10 7.02 -3.19
CA PRO A 275 0.01 7.37 -4.61
C PRO A 275 -0.54 8.78 -4.86
N VAL A 276 -1.62 9.15 -4.20
CA VAL A 276 -2.24 10.49 -4.34
C VAL A 276 -1.35 11.59 -3.73
N GLN A 277 -0.70 11.35 -2.59
CA GLN A 277 0.25 12.31 -2.02
C GLN A 277 1.44 12.54 -2.95
N PHE A 278 1.91 11.48 -3.63
CA PHE A 278 2.99 11.59 -4.61
C PHE A 278 2.58 12.47 -5.79
N GLU A 279 1.39 12.29 -6.38
CA GLU A 279 0.88 13.14 -7.46
C GLU A 279 0.73 14.61 -7.02
N LYS A 280 0.16 14.84 -5.83
CA LYS A 280 0.05 16.20 -5.27
C LYS A 280 1.41 16.88 -5.11
N ARG A 281 2.42 16.15 -4.65
CA ARG A 281 3.77 16.68 -4.53
C ARG A 281 4.39 17.07 -5.87
N LEU A 282 4.18 16.25 -6.91
CA LEU A 282 4.65 16.54 -8.26
C LEU A 282 3.99 17.81 -8.83
N SER A 283 2.67 17.97 -8.68
CA SER A 283 1.97 19.17 -9.16
C SER A 283 2.45 20.43 -8.48
N LEU A 284 2.72 20.40 -7.17
CA LEU A 284 3.32 21.55 -6.45
C LEU A 284 4.74 21.88 -6.94
N GLN A 285 5.54 20.89 -7.29
CA GLN A 285 6.89 21.10 -7.83
C GLN A 285 6.86 21.74 -9.22
N CYS A 286 5.91 21.37 -10.08
CA CYS A 286 5.72 22.01 -11.38
C CYS A 286 5.31 23.48 -11.22
N GLN A 287 4.31 23.77 -10.39
CA GLN A 287 3.86 25.14 -10.13
C GLN A 287 4.99 26.06 -9.61
N ASN A 288 5.84 25.54 -8.73
CA ASN A 288 6.98 26.31 -8.20
C ASN A 288 8.08 26.55 -9.26
N ARG A 289 8.27 25.65 -10.23
CA ARG A 289 9.21 25.88 -11.35
C ARG A 289 8.69 26.95 -12.28
N ASP A 290 7.43 26.85 -12.70
CA ASP A 290 6.78 27.85 -13.55
C ASP A 290 6.80 29.25 -12.90
N SER A 291 6.56 29.32 -11.58
CA SER A 291 6.61 30.57 -10.83
C SER A 291 8.03 31.17 -10.72
N ASN A 292 9.07 30.35 -10.71
CA ASN A 292 10.46 30.80 -10.69
C ASN A 292 10.96 31.23 -12.07
N GLU A 293 10.52 30.56 -13.15
CA GLU A 293 10.82 30.95 -14.52
C GLU A 293 10.16 32.30 -14.89
N LEU A 294 8.94 32.56 -14.40
CA LEU A 294 8.25 33.84 -14.59
C LEU A 294 8.89 35.01 -13.81
N ARG A 295 9.74 34.73 -12.80
CA ARG A 295 10.46 35.77 -12.03
C ARG A 295 11.79 36.22 -12.66
N VAL A 296 12.29 35.52 -13.66
CA VAL A 296 13.45 35.96 -14.46
C VAL A 296 12.92 36.86 -15.57
N GLN A 297 12.66 38.13 -15.27
CA GLN A 297 12.42 39.15 -16.29
C GLN A 297 13.71 39.33 -17.13
N PRO A 298 13.61 39.45 -18.44
CA PRO A 298 14.77 39.79 -19.25
C PRO A 298 15.25 41.19 -18.87
N ILE A 299 16.52 41.32 -18.52
CA ILE A 299 17.20 42.59 -18.36
C ILE A 299 17.16 43.22 -19.75
N THR A 300 16.36 44.24 -19.94
CA THR A 300 16.45 45.09 -21.15
C THR A 300 17.81 45.77 -21.16
N PRO A 301 18.59 45.71 -22.25
CA PRO A 301 19.80 46.49 -22.32
C PRO A 301 19.44 47.98 -22.40
N ASN A 302 19.92 48.75 -21.42
CA ASN A 302 19.91 50.19 -21.53
C ASN A 302 20.72 50.61 -22.75
N ASN A 303 20.03 51.08 -23.77
CA ASN A 303 20.61 51.96 -24.77
C ASN A 303 20.75 53.34 -24.13
N ASP A 304 21.92 53.63 -23.63
CA ASP A 304 22.38 55.01 -23.48
C ASP A 304 23.59 55.24 -24.38
N ILE A 305 23.43 56.24 -25.25
CA ILE A 305 24.33 56.85 -26.24
C ILE A 305 25.61 57.36 -25.63
#